data_46e188c575412e0d228b0ad9f14c7fd7
#
_entry.id   46e188c575412e0d228b0ad9f14c7fd7
#
_cell.length_a   1.000
_cell.length_b   1.000
_cell.length_c   1.000
_cell.angle_alpha   90.00
_cell.angle_beta   90.00
_cell.angle_gamma   90.00
#
_symmetry.space_group_name_H-M   'P 1'
#
loop_
_entity.id
_entity.type
_entity.pdbx_description
1 polymer ?
#
loop_
_entity_poly.entity_id
_entity_poly.type
_entity_poly.pdbx_seq_one_letter_code
_entity_poly.pdbx_strand_id
1 'polypeptide(L)'
;MKLFLPGPVSVRSEVLKQFEKPVIGHRTKEASEVQKSITINMQKIFGTKEEILVSTSSGTGLMEGAIRSCTKKRALICSIGSFGDLWQRLGLENGIETDILRAEDGEVTDPNKLEEALKAKEYDFVGITHNETSSGILNNLDEIKPIIDKYPDIVWALDTVSSAGGTPIDQDKYGIDIAITSSQKCLSLVPGLSFASFSQKAVEKAKTVENRGHYFDLLLLYKYVKEHNYQYPSTPAISNMVAAEYQLNYIVNEEGLENRYKRHEEMSQYFKKWANENFEIFGNKKYLSPTITCVKNTKNLEFDKVSQEFMNKGFLISNGYGKLAGKTFRVGHM
;
A
#
# COMPACT_ATOMS: atom_id res chain seq x y z
N MET A 1 11.17 -15.47 -16.53
CA MET A 1 9.79 -15.71 -16.06
C MET A 1 9.12 -14.37 -15.87
N LYS A 2 7.91 -14.15 -16.39
CA LYS A 2 7.13 -12.93 -16.18
C LYS A 2 6.15 -13.12 -15.02
N LEU A 3 6.08 -12.15 -14.12
CA LEU A 3 5.27 -12.22 -12.91
C LEU A 3 3.96 -11.47 -13.13
N PHE A 4 2.84 -12.20 -13.18
CA PHE A 4 1.48 -11.66 -13.12
C PHE A 4 0.89 -11.86 -11.72
N LEU A 5 1.77 -11.82 -10.71
CA LEU A 5 1.41 -11.88 -9.29
C LEU A 5 0.92 -10.52 -8.80
N PRO A 6 0.09 -10.46 -7.74
CA PRO A 6 -0.22 -9.22 -7.03
C PRO A 6 0.95 -8.68 -6.18
N GLY A 7 2.17 -9.02 -6.53
CA GLY A 7 3.44 -8.71 -5.89
C GLY A 7 4.09 -9.93 -5.20
N PRO A 8 5.44 -10.02 -5.27
CA PRO A 8 6.32 -9.10 -6.01
C PRO A 8 6.09 -9.15 -7.52
N VAL A 9 6.35 -8.03 -8.20
CA VAL A 9 6.20 -7.89 -9.64
C VAL A 9 7.55 -7.99 -10.36
N SER A 10 7.52 -8.12 -11.69
CA SER A 10 8.73 -8.07 -12.50
C SER A 10 9.43 -6.71 -12.40
N VAL A 11 10.74 -6.72 -12.22
CA VAL A 11 11.57 -5.51 -12.11
C VAL A 11 12.35 -5.31 -13.41
N ARG A 12 12.42 -4.05 -13.87
CA ARG A 12 13.16 -3.67 -15.08
C ARG A 12 14.66 -3.93 -14.90
N SER A 13 15.33 -4.34 -15.98
CA SER A 13 16.78 -4.61 -15.99
C SER A 13 17.61 -3.40 -15.57
N GLU A 14 17.18 -2.18 -15.94
CA GLU A 14 17.85 -0.92 -15.60
C GLU A 14 17.83 -0.65 -14.09
N VAL A 15 16.74 -1.06 -13.40
CA VAL A 15 16.63 -1.00 -11.94
C VAL A 15 17.55 -2.03 -11.29
N LEU A 16 17.58 -3.25 -11.81
CA LEU A 16 18.47 -4.31 -11.29
C LEU A 16 19.96 -3.92 -11.42
N LYS A 17 20.35 -3.26 -12.50
CA LYS A 17 21.72 -2.73 -12.68
C LYS A 17 22.13 -1.71 -11.61
N GLN A 18 21.18 -1.06 -10.90
CA GLN A 18 21.55 -0.14 -9.83
C GLN A 18 22.22 -0.87 -8.65
N PHE A 19 21.99 -2.17 -8.47
CA PHE A 19 22.62 -2.99 -7.44
C PHE A 19 24.08 -3.35 -7.73
N GLU A 20 24.57 -3.10 -8.95
CA GLU A 20 25.99 -3.26 -9.33
C GLU A 20 26.85 -2.07 -8.87
N LYS A 21 26.22 -0.95 -8.48
CA LYS A 21 26.91 0.24 -7.99
C LYS A 21 27.57 0.00 -6.63
N PRO A 22 28.72 0.62 -6.35
CA PRO A 22 29.34 0.57 -5.02
C PRO A 22 28.36 1.03 -3.93
N VAL A 23 28.44 0.40 -2.77
CA VAL A 23 27.64 0.79 -1.61
C VAL A 23 28.13 2.12 -1.07
N ILE A 24 27.23 3.08 -0.89
CA ILE A 24 27.52 4.38 -0.27
C ILE A 24 27.34 4.33 1.24
N GLY A 25 28.06 5.17 1.97
CA GLY A 25 27.90 5.28 3.43
C GLY A 25 26.55 5.92 3.80
N HIS A 26 25.76 5.23 4.63
CA HIS A 26 24.41 5.68 4.99
C HIS A 26 24.34 7.00 5.81
N ARG A 27 25.49 7.53 6.27
CA ARG A 27 25.58 8.82 6.98
C ARG A 27 26.21 9.93 6.11
N THR A 28 26.44 9.66 4.84
CA THR A 28 27.03 10.64 3.90
C THR A 28 25.96 11.60 3.36
N LYS A 29 26.43 12.73 2.84
CA LYS A 29 25.57 13.68 2.11
C LYS A 29 24.88 13.00 0.91
N GLU A 30 25.59 12.11 0.22
CA GLU A 30 25.05 11.36 -0.91
C GLU A 30 23.83 10.52 -0.51
N ALA A 31 23.89 9.81 0.63
CA ALA A 31 22.75 9.05 1.14
C ALA A 31 21.55 9.96 1.50
N SER A 32 21.81 11.15 2.04
CA SER A 32 20.77 12.16 2.29
C SER A 32 20.10 12.64 1.00
N GLU A 33 20.88 12.91 -0.05
CA GLU A 33 20.34 13.34 -1.34
C GLU A 33 19.50 12.24 -2.00
N VAL A 34 19.91 10.97 -1.91
CA VAL A 34 19.13 9.82 -2.35
C VAL A 34 17.76 9.79 -1.64
N GLN A 35 17.74 9.88 -0.31
CA GLN A 35 16.48 9.86 0.45
C GLN A 35 15.61 11.08 0.15
N LYS A 36 16.21 12.26 -0.02
CA LYS A 36 15.49 13.47 -0.42
C LYS A 36 14.86 13.35 -1.80
N SER A 37 15.58 12.79 -2.77
CA SER A 37 15.05 12.50 -4.11
C SER A 37 13.87 11.53 -4.07
N ILE A 38 13.98 10.45 -3.26
CA ILE A 38 12.87 9.53 -3.00
C ILE A 38 11.66 10.28 -2.45
N THR A 39 11.86 11.15 -1.44
CA THR A 39 10.78 11.95 -0.83
C THR A 39 10.05 12.78 -1.88
N ILE A 40 10.76 13.55 -2.70
CA ILE A 40 10.16 14.41 -3.72
C ILE A 40 9.33 13.62 -4.74
N ASN A 41 9.81 12.47 -5.17
CA ASN A 41 9.10 11.65 -6.13
C ASN A 41 7.89 10.92 -5.50
N MET A 42 8.03 10.44 -4.26
CA MET A 42 6.92 9.81 -3.55
C MET A 42 5.82 10.81 -3.18
N GLN A 43 6.15 12.06 -2.88
CA GLN A 43 5.16 13.14 -2.70
C GLN A 43 4.27 13.28 -3.94
N LYS A 44 4.84 13.25 -5.14
CA LYS A 44 4.06 13.29 -6.40
C LYS A 44 3.19 12.05 -6.58
N ILE A 45 3.69 10.86 -6.22
CA ILE A 45 2.95 9.59 -6.34
C ILE A 45 1.77 9.55 -5.35
N PHE A 46 1.94 10.04 -4.13
CA PHE A 46 0.84 10.12 -3.17
C PHE A 46 -0.08 11.33 -3.39
N GLY A 47 0.35 12.34 -4.16
CA GLY A 47 -0.39 13.60 -4.33
C GLY A 47 -0.42 14.40 -3.03
N THR A 48 0.76 14.64 -2.40
CA THR A 48 0.88 15.29 -1.11
C THR A 48 2.10 16.20 -1.02
N LYS A 49 2.07 17.14 -0.08
CA LYS A 49 3.21 17.97 0.34
C LYS A 49 3.81 17.50 1.67
N GLU A 50 3.20 16.53 2.32
CA GLU A 50 3.66 15.99 3.59
C GLU A 50 5.00 15.24 3.46
N GLU A 51 5.71 15.08 4.57
CA GLU A 51 6.99 14.37 4.56
C GLU A 51 6.80 12.88 4.26
N ILE A 52 7.79 12.33 3.57
CA ILE A 52 7.83 10.89 3.25
C ILE A 52 8.87 10.19 4.12
N LEU A 53 8.40 9.19 4.81
CA LEU A 53 9.22 8.30 5.64
C LEU A 53 9.58 7.05 4.82
N VAL A 54 10.87 6.75 4.74
CA VAL A 54 11.37 5.51 4.15
C VAL A 54 11.57 4.49 5.28
N SER A 55 11.17 3.24 5.07
CA SER A 55 11.43 2.14 5.99
C SER A 55 12.06 0.95 5.28
N THR A 56 13.07 0.37 5.91
CA THR A 56 13.66 -0.91 5.48
C THR A 56 12.76 -2.05 5.95
N SER A 57 11.63 -2.21 5.26
CA SER A 57 10.59 -3.19 5.60
C SER A 57 9.64 -3.46 4.43
N SER A 58 8.67 -4.33 4.64
CA SER A 58 7.47 -4.43 3.81
C SER A 58 6.43 -3.38 4.26
N GLY A 59 5.35 -3.19 3.46
CA GLY A 59 4.22 -2.34 3.84
C GLY A 59 3.61 -2.71 5.20
N THR A 60 3.63 -3.99 5.57
CA THR A 60 3.17 -4.48 6.88
C THR A 60 3.89 -3.81 8.04
N GLY A 61 5.22 -3.56 7.92
CA GLY A 61 5.98 -2.87 8.97
C GLY A 61 5.51 -1.43 9.17
N LEU A 62 5.17 -0.71 8.09
CA LEU A 62 4.63 0.65 8.21
C LEU A 62 3.15 0.68 8.64
N MET A 63 2.35 -0.35 8.30
CA MET A 63 1.01 -0.52 8.85
C MET A 63 1.07 -0.70 10.38
N GLU A 64 1.99 -1.53 10.88
CA GLU A 64 2.26 -1.68 12.31
C GLU A 64 2.77 -0.36 12.90
N GLY A 65 3.73 0.30 12.26
CA GLY A 65 4.25 1.59 12.68
C GLY A 65 3.18 2.67 12.79
N ALA A 66 2.26 2.76 11.83
CA ALA A 66 1.19 3.75 11.80
C ALA A 66 0.20 3.58 12.98
N ILE A 67 -0.32 2.35 13.16
CA ILE A 67 -1.27 2.10 14.24
C ILE A 67 -0.62 2.28 15.62
N ARG A 68 0.65 1.86 15.79
CA ARG A 68 1.40 2.04 17.04
C ARG A 68 1.73 3.49 17.32
N SER A 69 2.10 4.25 16.29
CA SER A 69 2.53 5.64 16.46
C SER A 69 1.37 6.59 16.71
N CYS A 70 0.17 6.28 16.22
CA CYS A 70 -0.94 7.24 16.18
C CYS A 70 -2.19 6.80 16.93
N THR A 71 -2.16 5.65 17.63
CA THR A 71 -3.29 5.22 18.49
C THR A 71 -2.95 5.36 19.95
N LYS A 72 -3.71 6.21 20.64
CA LYS A 72 -3.61 6.39 22.09
C LYS A 72 -4.76 5.73 22.85
N LYS A 73 -5.97 5.78 22.28
CA LYS A 73 -7.19 5.22 22.88
C LYS A 73 -7.62 3.94 22.17
N ARG A 74 -8.07 4.05 20.94
CA ARG A 74 -8.66 2.95 20.17
C ARG A 74 -8.52 3.19 18.66
N ALA A 75 -8.23 2.16 17.93
CA ALA A 75 -8.23 2.16 16.47
C ALA A 75 -9.50 1.50 15.91
N LEU A 76 -9.97 1.99 14.76
CA LEU A 76 -10.96 1.31 13.91
C LEU A 76 -10.29 0.93 12.59
N ILE A 77 -10.38 -0.33 12.20
CA ILE A 77 -9.91 -0.79 10.90
C ILE A 77 -11.09 -1.14 10.01
N CYS A 78 -11.19 -0.48 8.86
CA CYS A 78 -12.16 -0.79 7.82
C CYS A 78 -11.57 -1.85 6.89
N SER A 79 -12.05 -3.08 7.03
CA SER A 79 -11.54 -4.23 6.27
C SER A 79 -12.51 -4.62 5.15
N ILE A 80 -11.97 -4.69 3.94
CA ILE A 80 -12.64 -5.22 2.75
C ILE A 80 -11.97 -6.53 2.25
N GLY A 81 -11.15 -7.15 3.12
CA GLY A 81 -10.51 -8.44 2.86
C GLY A 81 -9.30 -8.71 3.76
N SER A 82 -8.42 -9.59 3.30
CA SER A 82 -7.37 -10.18 4.14
C SER A 82 -6.31 -9.18 4.62
N PHE A 83 -6.06 -8.07 3.90
CA PHE A 83 -5.06 -7.09 4.31
C PHE A 83 -5.63 -6.09 5.33
N GLY A 84 -6.92 -5.76 5.25
CA GLY A 84 -7.61 -5.10 6.35
C GLY A 84 -7.66 -5.96 7.62
N ASP A 85 -7.96 -7.25 7.49
CA ASP A 85 -7.93 -8.21 8.60
C ASP A 85 -6.52 -8.31 9.24
N LEU A 86 -5.47 -8.28 8.41
CA LEU A 86 -4.09 -8.22 8.89
C LEU A 86 -3.83 -6.95 9.71
N TRP A 87 -4.31 -5.79 9.26
CA TRP A 87 -4.07 -4.53 9.98
C TRP A 87 -4.72 -4.52 11.37
N GLN A 88 -5.97 -5.05 11.48
CA GLN A 88 -6.58 -5.26 12.81
C GLN A 88 -5.70 -6.15 13.69
N ARG A 89 -5.26 -7.28 13.15
CA ARG A 89 -4.41 -8.22 13.90
C ARG A 89 -3.11 -7.56 14.38
N LEU A 90 -2.46 -6.73 13.54
CA LEU A 90 -1.27 -5.96 13.94
C LEU A 90 -1.55 -5.05 15.14
N GLY A 91 -2.71 -4.39 15.19
CA GLY A 91 -3.10 -3.59 16.34
C GLY A 91 -3.24 -4.44 17.61
N LEU A 92 -4.00 -5.53 17.53
CA LEU A 92 -4.24 -6.43 18.67
C LEU A 92 -2.95 -7.11 19.17
N GLU A 93 -2.09 -7.59 18.28
CA GLU A 93 -0.81 -8.22 18.62
C GLU A 93 0.18 -7.23 19.27
N ASN A 94 0.01 -5.93 19.04
CA ASN A 94 0.77 -4.87 19.71
C ASN A 94 0.06 -4.30 20.95
N GLY A 95 -1.01 -4.92 21.43
CA GLY A 95 -1.72 -4.53 22.64
C GLY A 95 -2.58 -3.26 22.49
N ILE A 96 -2.91 -2.87 21.25
CA ILE A 96 -3.74 -1.71 20.96
C ILE A 96 -5.19 -2.15 20.85
N GLU A 97 -6.09 -1.48 21.57
CA GLU A 97 -7.54 -1.70 21.39
C GLU A 97 -7.94 -1.38 19.95
N THR A 98 -8.30 -2.41 19.20
CA THR A 98 -8.54 -2.31 17.75
C THR A 98 -9.82 -3.01 17.36
N ASP A 99 -10.83 -2.22 17.00
CA ASP A 99 -12.09 -2.71 16.44
C ASP A 99 -11.95 -2.90 14.91
N ILE A 100 -12.85 -3.69 14.34
CA ILE A 100 -12.91 -3.92 12.91
C ILE A 100 -14.32 -3.65 12.38
N LEU A 101 -14.42 -2.84 11.34
CA LEU A 101 -15.59 -2.73 10.48
C LEU A 101 -15.32 -3.55 9.22
N ARG A 102 -15.94 -4.75 9.15
CA ARG A 102 -15.74 -5.66 8.03
C ARG A 102 -16.88 -5.50 7.02
N ALA A 103 -16.53 -5.25 5.75
CA ALA A 103 -17.47 -5.33 4.65
C ALA A 103 -17.80 -6.79 4.29
N GLU A 104 -18.88 -6.98 3.55
CA GLU A 104 -19.18 -8.26 2.92
C GLU A 104 -18.13 -8.60 1.86
N ASP A 105 -18.02 -9.89 1.53
CA ASP A 105 -17.02 -10.37 0.58
C ASP A 105 -17.23 -9.77 -0.81
N GLY A 106 -16.21 -9.05 -1.28
CA GLY A 106 -16.25 -8.41 -2.59
C GLY A 106 -16.93 -7.04 -2.60
N GLU A 107 -17.29 -6.50 -1.44
CA GLU A 107 -17.84 -5.14 -1.29
C GLU A 107 -16.81 -4.16 -0.72
N VAL A 108 -17.12 -2.87 -0.79
CA VAL A 108 -16.33 -1.78 -0.23
C VAL A 108 -16.77 -1.43 1.19
N THR A 109 -16.03 -0.59 1.87
CA THR A 109 -16.44 0.01 3.15
C THR A 109 -17.74 0.79 2.96
N ASP A 110 -18.78 0.41 3.69
CA ASP A 110 -20.08 1.11 3.70
C ASP A 110 -19.95 2.41 4.52
N PRO A 111 -20.15 3.59 3.91
CA PRO A 111 -20.04 4.87 4.61
C PRO A 111 -21.01 5.02 5.78
N ASN A 112 -22.22 4.46 5.68
CA ASN A 112 -23.22 4.54 6.77
C ASN A 112 -22.79 3.71 7.97
N LYS A 113 -22.31 2.49 7.74
CA LYS A 113 -21.76 1.63 8.80
C LYS A 113 -20.49 2.24 9.42
N LEU A 114 -19.65 2.93 8.62
CA LEU A 114 -18.50 3.67 9.14
C LEU A 114 -18.96 4.80 10.06
N GLU A 115 -19.94 5.58 9.66
CA GLU A 115 -20.48 6.66 10.50
C GLU A 115 -21.13 6.12 11.78
N GLU A 116 -21.87 5.03 11.72
CA GLU A 116 -22.44 4.36 12.90
C GLU A 116 -21.35 3.89 13.86
N ALA A 117 -20.27 3.28 13.36
CA ALA A 117 -19.15 2.82 14.19
C ALA A 117 -18.45 4.00 14.88
N LEU A 118 -18.21 5.10 14.16
CA LEU A 118 -17.55 6.29 14.68
C LEU A 118 -18.42 7.04 15.71
N LYS A 119 -19.75 6.96 15.61
CA LYS A 119 -20.68 7.49 16.62
C LYS A 119 -20.76 6.62 17.88
N ALA A 120 -20.57 5.33 17.74
CA ALA A 120 -20.77 4.37 18.83
C ALA A 120 -19.62 4.36 19.85
N LYS A 121 -18.39 4.71 19.43
CA LYS A 121 -17.20 4.71 20.28
C LYS A 121 -16.24 5.83 19.90
N GLU A 122 -15.36 6.22 20.85
CA GLU A 122 -14.28 7.15 20.58
C GLU A 122 -13.08 6.42 19.95
N TYR A 123 -12.73 6.83 18.74
CA TYR A 123 -11.53 6.39 18.05
C TYR A 123 -10.58 7.58 17.84
N ASP A 124 -9.30 7.33 17.83
CA ASP A 124 -8.29 8.32 17.50
C ASP A 124 -7.41 7.91 16.31
N PHE A 125 -7.66 6.71 15.76
CA PHE A 125 -7.06 6.21 14.53
C PHE A 125 -8.09 5.44 13.70
N VAL A 126 -8.13 5.70 12.39
CA VAL A 126 -8.90 4.91 11.41
C VAL A 126 -7.95 4.43 10.32
N GLY A 127 -7.84 3.12 10.16
CA GLY A 127 -7.07 2.48 9.09
C GLY A 127 -8.00 1.91 8.01
N ILE A 128 -7.74 2.25 6.75
CA ILE A 128 -8.55 1.81 5.60
C ILE A 128 -7.63 1.21 4.54
N THR A 129 -7.96 0.03 4.03
CA THR A 129 -7.28 -0.53 2.86
C THR A 129 -7.89 0.08 1.60
N HIS A 130 -7.10 0.87 0.85
CA HIS A 130 -7.56 1.47 -0.40
C HIS A 130 -7.84 0.43 -1.48
N ASN A 131 -6.87 -0.44 -1.73
CA ASN A 131 -6.95 -1.49 -2.74
C ASN A 131 -6.66 -2.86 -2.11
N GLU A 132 -7.68 -3.68 -2.00
CA GLU A 132 -7.56 -4.99 -1.35
C GLU A 132 -7.01 -6.04 -2.31
N THR A 133 -5.79 -6.43 -2.07
CA THR A 133 -5.05 -7.38 -2.92
C THR A 133 -5.67 -8.78 -2.96
N SER A 134 -6.38 -9.19 -1.91
CA SER A 134 -6.99 -10.52 -1.82
C SER A 134 -8.26 -10.66 -2.64
N SER A 135 -9.02 -9.58 -2.81
CA SER A 135 -10.32 -9.56 -3.47
C SER A 135 -10.33 -8.80 -4.81
N GLY A 136 -9.33 -7.93 -5.07
CA GLY A 136 -9.30 -7.07 -6.25
C GLY A 136 -10.35 -5.96 -6.20
N ILE A 137 -10.68 -5.46 -5.00
CA ILE A 137 -11.65 -4.39 -4.75
C ILE A 137 -10.93 -3.12 -4.33
N LEU A 138 -11.38 -1.98 -4.87
CA LEU A 138 -10.87 -0.64 -4.59
C LEU A 138 -11.92 0.15 -3.80
N ASN A 139 -11.59 0.61 -2.59
CA ASN A 139 -12.45 1.50 -1.82
C ASN A 139 -12.64 2.85 -2.50
N ASN A 140 -13.86 3.37 -2.48
CA ASN A 140 -14.18 4.69 -3.01
C ASN A 140 -13.95 5.77 -1.95
N LEU A 141 -12.88 6.54 -2.10
CA LEU A 141 -12.51 7.59 -1.14
C LEU A 141 -13.50 8.78 -1.17
N ASP A 142 -14.17 9.06 -2.29
CA ASP A 142 -15.18 10.12 -2.39
C ASP A 142 -16.41 9.82 -1.50
N GLU A 143 -16.72 8.53 -1.27
CA GLU A 143 -17.81 8.11 -0.38
C GLU A 143 -17.39 8.09 1.09
N ILE A 144 -16.10 7.87 1.39
CA ILE A 144 -15.54 7.75 2.75
C ILE A 144 -15.20 9.11 3.34
N LYS A 145 -14.58 9.99 2.56
CA LYS A 145 -14.10 11.31 3.01
C LYS A 145 -15.15 12.12 3.77
N PRO A 146 -16.40 12.29 3.28
CA PRO A 146 -17.41 13.09 3.97
C PRO A 146 -17.75 12.59 5.38
N ILE A 147 -17.49 11.32 5.66
CA ILE A 147 -17.69 10.74 7.00
C ILE A 147 -16.51 11.07 7.89
N ILE A 148 -15.27 10.85 7.42
CA ILE A 148 -14.06 11.12 8.21
C ILE A 148 -13.93 12.60 8.53
N ASP A 149 -14.31 13.52 7.63
CA ASP A 149 -14.26 14.97 7.84
C ASP A 149 -15.09 15.44 9.06
N LYS A 150 -16.07 14.65 9.51
CA LYS A 150 -16.85 14.95 10.72
C LYS A 150 -16.07 14.70 12.01
N TYR A 151 -14.90 14.05 11.93
CA TYR A 151 -14.07 13.63 13.05
C TYR A 151 -12.62 14.11 12.89
N PRO A 152 -12.37 15.43 12.98
CA PRO A 152 -11.08 16.04 12.62
C PRO A 152 -9.89 15.58 13.49
N ASP A 153 -10.15 15.07 14.71
CA ASP A 153 -9.12 14.60 15.63
C ASP A 153 -8.64 13.16 15.35
N ILE A 154 -9.34 12.45 14.48
CA ILE A 154 -8.98 11.08 14.08
C ILE A 154 -7.84 11.14 13.05
N VAL A 155 -6.76 10.41 13.31
CA VAL A 155 -5.74 10.16 12.27
C VAL A 155 -6.27 9.15 11.28
N TRP A 156 -6.38 9.57 10.02
CA TRP A 156 -6.78 8.70 8.92
C TRP A 156 -5.57 8.15 8.19
N ALA A 157 -5.36 6.83 8.30
CA ALA A 157 -4.30 6.11 7.60
C ALA A 157 -4.88 5.24 6.46
N LEU A 158 -4.22 5.26 5.32
CA LEU A 158 -4.61 4.55 4.11
C LEU A 158 -3.53 3.56 3.68
N ASP A 159 -3.85 2.27 3.62
CA ASP A 159 -3.02 1.26 2.98
C ASP A 159 -3.18 1.35 1.46
N THR A 160 -2.19 1.91 0.79
CA THR A 160 -2.11 2.03 -0.66
C THR A 160 -1.06 1.08 -1.27
N VAL A 161 -0.70 0.02 -0.55
CA VAL A 161 0.38 -0.90 -0.95
C VAL A 161 0.20 -1.44 -2.36
N SER A 162 -1.02 -1.76 -2.76
CA SER A 162 -1.29 -2.27 -4.11
C SER A 162 -1.97 -1.27 -5.05
N SER A 163 -2.04 0.02 -4.68
CA SER A 163 -2.62 1.09 -5.49
C SER A 163 -1.65 2.22 -5.84
N ALA A 164 -0.80 2.66 -4.89
CA ALA A 164 0.11 3.78 -5.13
C ALA A 164 1.09 3.52 -6.27
N GLY A 165 1.13 4.41 -7.25
CA GLY A 165 1.88 4.26 -8.49
C GLY A 165 1.14 3.45 -9.58
N GLY A 166 -0.03 2.88 -9.29
CA GLY A 166 -0.89 2.18 -10.26
C GLY A 166 -2.23 2.87 -10.49
N THR A 167 -2.66 3.72 -9.54
CA THR A 167 -3.84 4.60 -9.66
C THR A 167 -3.60 5.86 -8.81
N PRO A 168 -4.28 6.98 -9.10
CA PRO A 168 -4.18 8.21 -8.30
C PRO A 168 -4.58 7.97 -6.84
N ILE A 169 -3.87 8.63 -5.92
CA ILE A 169 -4.20 8.62 -4.49
C ILE A 169 -4.77 9.96 -4.07
N ASP A 170 -4.18 11.10 -4.54
CA ASP A 170 -4.60 12.47 -4.23
C ASP A 170 -4.76 12.73 -2.72
N GLN A 171 -3.75 12.35 -1.95
CA GLN A 171 -3.77 12.36 -0.49
C GLN A 171 -4.24 13.69 0.10
N ASP A 172 -3.70 14.82 -0.38
CA ASP A 172 -4.05 16.15 0.14
C ASP A 172 -5.52 16.50 -0.15
N LYS A 173 -6.05 16.11 -1.31
CA LYS A 173 -7.47 16.28 -1.66
C LYS A 173 -8.39 15.57 -0.67
N TYR A 174 -8.01 14.37 -0.25
CA TYR A 174 -8.83 13.58 0.67
C TYR A 174 -8.57 13.89 2.15
N GLY A 175 -7.47 14.57 2.48
CA GLY A 175 -7.11 14.85 3.87
C GLY A 175 -6.60 13.61 4.61
N ILE A 176 -5.96 12.68 3.89
CA ILE A 176 -5.37 11.49 4.46
C ILE A 176 -4.11 11.87 5.23
N ASP A 177 -3.95 11.40 6.46
CA ASP A 177 -2.82 11.72 7.31
C ASP A 177 -1.59 10.85 7.05
N ILE A 178 -1.83 9.58 6.72
CA ILE A 178 -0.77 8.60 6.47
C ILE A 178 -1.17 7.75 5.26
N ALA A 179 -0.46 7.84 4.15
CA ALA A 179 -0.58 6.90 3.03
C ALA A 179 0.63 5.95 3.03
N ILE A 180 0.39 4.63 2.95
CA ILE A 180 1.44 3.61 3.07
C ILE A 180 1.55 2.81 1.78
N THR A 181 2.78 2.62 1.26
CA THR A 181 3.02 1.69 0.16
C THR A 181 4.32 0.91 0.32
N SER A 182 4.60 -0.01 -0.60
CA SER A 182 5.82 -0.81 -0.60
C SER A 182 6.41 -1.01 -1.98
N SER A 183 7.71 -1.25 -2.02
CA SER A 183 8.55 -1.25 -3.22
C SER A 183 8.14 -2.29 -4.27
N GLN A 184 7.74 -3.50 -3.85
CA GLN A 184 7.53 -4.68 -4.71
C GLN A 184 6.17 -4.75 -5.39
N LYS A 185 5.40 -3.66 -5.37
CA LYS A 185 4.07 -3.54 -5.97
C LYS A 185 4.12 -2.62 -7.20
N CYS A 186 3.16 -1.71 -7.35
CA CYS A 186 3.10 -0.82 -8.51
C CYS A 186 4.32 0.12 -8.69
N LEU A 187 5.22 0.21 -7.70
CA LEU A 187 6.50 0.90 -7.88
C LEU A 187 7.53 0.09 -8.67
N SER A 188 7.26 -1.20 -8.90
CA SER A 188 8.09 -2.11 -9.72
C SER A 188 9.55 -2.16 -9.29
N LEU A 189 9.77 -2.26 -7.98
CA LEU A 189 11.07 -2.39 -7.32
C LEU A 189 11.22 -3.78 -6.68
N VAL A 190 12.44 -4.13 -6.32
CA VAL A 190 12.69 -5.31 -5.47
C VAL A 190 12.07 -5.12 -4.09
N PRO A 191 11.62 -6.21 -3.41
CA PRO A 191 11.18 -6.13 -2.02
C PRO A 191 12.27 -5.57 -1.10
N GLY A 192 11.88 -4.91 -0.01
CA GLY A 192 12.80 -4.48 1.05
C GLY A 192 12.67 -3.01 1.49
N LEU A 193 11.87 -2.22 0.77
CA LEU A 193 11.51 -0.85 1.19
C LEU A 193 10.00 -0.68 1.26
N SER A 194 9.59 0.19 2.17
CA SER A 194 8.25 0.75 2.23
C SER A 194 8.30 2.24 2.48
N PHE A 195 7.23 2.94 2.13
CA PHE A 195 7.13 4.39 2.16
C PHE A 195 5.83 4.79 2.83
N ALA A 196 5.88 5.79 3.70
CA ALA A 196 4.69 6.40 4.28
C ALA A 196 4.78 7.91 4.19
N SER A 197 3.70 8.57 3.82
CA SER A 197 3.53 9.99 4.10
C SER A 197 3.18 10.18 5.58
N PHE A 198 3.50 11.33 6.15
CA PHE A 198 3.24 11.57 7.57
C PHE A 198 2.85 13.03 7.79
N SER A 199 1.55 13.29 7.97
CA SER A 199 1.00 14.63 8.12
C SER A 199 1.39 15.28 9.45
N GLN A 200 1.31 16.62 9.50
CA GLN A 200 1.54 17.32 10.75
C GLN A 200 0.55 16.90 11.85
N LYS A 201 -0.72 16.59 11.50
CA LYS A 201 -1.69 16.05 12.48
C LYS A 201 -1.24 14.69 13.03
N ALA A 202 -0.73 13.80 12.18
CA ALA A 202 -0.18 12.52 12.62
C ALA A 202 1.08 12.69 13.49
N VAL A 203 1.95 13.66 13.18
CA VAL A 203 3.11 14.02 14.02
C VAL A 203 2.66 14.45 15.41
N GLU A 204 1.67 15.36 15.51
CA GLU A 204 1.17 15.83 16.82
C GLU A 204 0.50 14.69 17.60
N LYS A 205 -0.28 13.83 16.94
CA LYS A 205 -0.84 12.63 17.55
C LYS A 205 0.27 11.72 18.10
N ALA A 206 1.28 11.43 17.31
CA ALA A 206 2.38 10.53 17.69
C ALA A 206 3.16 11.03 18.91
N LYS A 207 3.29 12.34 19.11
CA LYS A 207 3.89 12.93 20.32
C LYS A 207 3.13 12.57 21.59
N THR A 208 1.84 12.26 21.50
CA THR A 208 0.98 11.93 22.66
C THR A 208 0.97 10.44 22.99
N VAL A 209 1.55 9.59 22.14
CA VAL A 209 1.61 8.14 22.31
C VAL A 209 2.97 7.74 22.91
N GLU A 210 2.96 7.00 24.01
CA GLU A 210 4.19 6.65 24.74
C GLU A 210 4.91 5.42 24.15
N ASN A 211 4.17 4.36 23.86
CA ASN A 211 4.73 3.04 23.47
C ASN A 211 4.69 2.80 21.96
N ARG A 212 5.39 3.64 21.17
CA ARG A 212 5.46 3.52 19.71
C ARG A 212 6.43 2.43 19.22
N GLY A 213 7.21 1.82 20.11
CA GLY A 213 8.33 0.96 19.77
C GLY A 213 9.56 1.77 19.35
N HIS A 214 10.46 1.17 18.56
CA HIS A 214 11.66 1.85 18.10
C HIS A 214 11.81 1.74 16.57
N TYR A 215 11.82 0.52 16.02
CA TYR A 215 12.18 0.29 14.61
C TYR A 215 11.15 0.87 13.63
N PHE A 216 9.86 0.77 13.97
CA PHE A 216 8.74 1.28 13.18
C PHE A 216 8.10 2.54 13.79
N ASP A 217 8.79 3.24 14.71
CA ASP A 217 8.31 4.52 15.26
C ASP A 217 8.33 5.59 14.18
N LEU A 218 7.14 5.96 13.66
CA LEU A 218 7.03 6.96 12.59
C LEU A 218 7.51 8.34 13.03
N LEU A 219 7.36 8.69 14.32
CA LEU A 219 7.88 9.95 14.84
C LEU A 219 9.42 9.97 14.86
N LEU A 220 10.07 8.84 15.16
CA LEU A 220 11.52 8.71 15.08
C LEU A 220 12.01 8.86 13.63
N LEU A 221 11.38 8.16 12.68
CA LEU A 221 11.68 8.30 11.24
C LEU A 221 11.52 9.75 10.80
N TYR A 222 10.41 10.40 11.18
CA TYR A 222 10.15 11.82 10.87
C TYR A 222 11.24 12.74 11.40
N LYS A 223 11.67 12.58 12.65
CA LYS A 223 12.77 13.37 13.24
C LYS A 223 14.05 13.24 12.44
N TYR A 224 14.40 12.04 11.98
CA TYR A 224 15.59 11.83 11.16
C TYR A 224 15.51 12.51 9.78
N VAL A 225 14.32 12.56 9.20
CA VAL A 225 14.09 13.34 7.96
C VAL A 225 14.26 14.82 8.22
N LYS A 226 13.65 15.38 9.27
CA LYS A 226 13.61 16.83 9.53
C LYS A 226 14.86 17.39 10.19
N GLU A 227 15.38 16.69 11.19
CA GLU A 227 16.45 17.19 12.06
C GLU A 227 17.84 16.67 11.66
N HIS A 228 17.91 15.56 10.90
CA HIS A 228 19.15 14.93 10.48
C HIS A 228 19.31 14.88 8.95
N ASN A 229 18.74 15.86 8.25
CA ASN A 229 18.91 16.04 6.80
C ASN A 229 18.61 14.77 5.99
N TYR A 230 17.39 14.24 6.09
CA TYR A 230 16.95 13.05 5.36
C TYR A 230 17.78 11.80 5.63
N GLN A 231 18.21 11.58 6.87
CA GLN A 231 18.88 10.35 7.27
C GLN A 231 17.89 9.32 7.88
N TYR A 232 18.39 8.12 8.08
CA TYR A 232 17.63 7.01 8.65
C TYR A 232 18.15 6.71 10.08
N PRO A 233 17.28 6.33 11.06
CA PRO A 233 17.70 6.11 12.46
C PRO A 233 18.75 5.00 12.65
N SER A 234 18.72 3.99 11.83
CA SER A 234 19.65 2.86 11.82
C SER A 234 20.36 2.73 10.47
N THR A 235 20.91 1.56 10.13
CA THR A 235 21.45 1.31 8.79
C THR A 235 20.32 0.86 7.87
N PRO A 236 19.94 1.65 6.85
CA PRO A 236 18.90 1.27 5.90
C PRO A 236 19.43 0.33 4.83
N ALA A 237 18.53 -0.25 4.05
CA ALA A 237 18.85 -0.99 2.83
C ALA A 237 19.31 -0.02 1.72
N ILE A 238 20.51 0.55 1.84
CA ILE A 238 20.99 1.69 1.04
C ILE A 238 21.01 1.38 -0.47
N SER A 239 21.41 0.17 -0.88
CA SER A 239 21.39 -0.23 -2.29
C SER A 239 19.97 -0.28 -2.86
N ASN A 240 18.98 -0.68 -2.05
CA ASN A 240 17.57 -0.62 -2.43
C ASN A 240 17.11 0.85 -2.58
N MET A 241 17.60 1.76 -1.71
CA MET A 241 17.27 3.19 -1.82
C MET A 241 17.83 3.81 -3.11
N VAL A 242 19.07 3.48 -3.50
CA VAL A 242 19.66 3.92 -4.78
C VAL A 242 18.84 3.40 -5.97
N ALA A 243 18.42 2.15 -5.94
CA ALA A 243 17.55 1.59 -6.97
C ALA A 243 16.15 2.25 -6.96
N ALA A 244 15.64 2.59 -5.78
CA ALA A 244 14.35 3.27 -5.63
C ALA A 244 14.41 4.70 -6.18
N GLU A 245 15.45 5.46 -5.89
CA GLU A 245 15.66 6.79 -6.46
C GLU A 245 15.59 6.75 -7.99
N TYR A 246 16.36 5.85 -8.61
CA TYR A 246 16.37 5.67 -10.07
C TYR A 246 14.97 5.35 -10.63
N GLN A 247 14.28 4.37 -10.04
CA GLN A 247 12.97 3.92 -10.53
C GLN A 247 11.87 4.96 -10.30
N LEU A 248 11.86 5.63 -9.15
CA LEU A 248 10.87 6.66 -8.85
C LEU A 248 11.06 7.89 -9.76
N ASN A 249 12.32 8.24 -10.07
CA ASN A 249 12.60 9.28 -11.05
C ASN A 249 12.05 8.91 -12.43
N TYR A 250 12.26 7.67 -12.88
CA TYR A 250 11.69 7.18 -14.14
C TYR A 250 10.15 7.26 -14.14
N ILE A 251 9.50 6.76 -13.09
CA ILE A 251 8.03 6.76 -12.96
C ILE A 251 7.46 8.17 -13.07
N VAL A 252 8.08 9.13 -12.38
CA VAL A 252 7.53 10.48 -12.24
C VAL A 252 7.91 11.40 -13.38
N ASN A 253 9.18 11.35 -13.83
CA ASN A 253 9.74 12.36 -14.73
C ASN A 253 9.93 11.87 -16.18
N GLU A 254 10.01 10.54 -16.41
CA GLU A 254 10.20 9.96 -17.74
C GLU A 254 8.92 9.32 -18.29
N GLU A 255 8.33 8.34 -17.57
CA GLU A 255 7.05 7.73 -17.94
C GLU A 255 5.89 8.72 -17.74
N GLY A 256 5.90 9.43 -16.61
CA GLY A 256 4.82 10.32 -16.16
C GLY A 256 3.67 9.54 -15.52
N LEU A 257 3.13 10.09 -14.41
CA LEU A 257 2.09 9.41 -13.62
C LEU A 257 0.81 9.15 -14.41
N GLU A 258 0.35 10.11 -15.20
CA GLU A 258 -0.86 9.97 -16.01
C GLU A 258 -0.73 8.84 -17.05
N ASN A 259 0.42 8.77 -17.74
CA ASN A 259 0.68 7.69 -18.69
C ASN A 259 0.73 6.34 -17.99
N ARG A 260 1.33 6.30 -16.78
CA ARG A 260 1.41 5.10 -15.96
C ARG A 260 0.03 4.62 -15.52
N TYR A 261 -0.81 5.50 -15.00
CA TYR A 261 -2.18 5.17 -14.61
C TYR A 261 -3.02 4.67 -15.79
N LYS A 262 -2.93 5.35 -16.92
CA LYS A 262 -3.58 4.93 -18.17
C LYS A 262 -3.15 3.53 -18.59
N ARG A 263 -1.85 3.24 -18.55
CA ARG A 263 -1.31 1.91 -18.89
C ARG A 263 -1.85 0.82 -17.96
N HIS A 264 -1.93 1.07 -16.65
CA HIS A 264 -2.49 0.12 -15.68
C HIS A 264 -3.98 -0.12 -15.96
N GLU A 265 -4.74 0.93 -16.23
CA GLU A 265 -6.15 0.81 -16.56
C GLU A 265 -6.37 0.03 -17.88
N GLU A 266 -5.61 0.31 -18.93
CA GLU A 266 -5.68 -0.42 -20.19
C GLU A 266 -5.38 -1.91 -20.01
N MET A 267 -4.33 -2.26 -19.27
CA MET A 267 -4.01 -3.67 -18.94
C MET A 267 -5.12 -4.34 -18.15
N SER A 268 -5.67 -3.61 -17.18
CA SER A 268 -6.79 -4.07 -16.35
C SER A 268 -8.03 -4.36 -17.19
N GLN A 269 -8.42 -3.43 -18.05
CA GLN A 269 -9.59 -3.58 -18.93
C GLN A 269 -9.41 -4.74 -19.91
N TYR A 270 -8.22 -4.87 -20.50
CA TYR A 270 -7.89 -5.97 -21.40
C TYR A 270 -8.08 -7.33 -20.73
N PHE A 271 -7.53 -7.49 -19.51
CA PHE A 271 -7.65 -8.76 -18.79
C PHE A 271 -9.08 -8.98 -18.27
N LYS A 272 -9.75 -7.97 -17.76
CA LYS A 272 -11.15 -8.05 -17.28
C LYS A 272 -12.12 -8.44 -18.40
N LYS A 273 -11.90 -7.97 -19.63
CA LYS A 273 -12.69 -8.40 -20.80
C LYS A 273 -12.56 -9.90 -20.99
N TRP A 274 -11.35 -10.41 -21.10
CA TRP A 274 -11.11 -11.85 -21.23
C TRP A 274 -11.69 -12.65 -20.05
N ALA A 275 -11.52 -12.16 -18.82
CA ALA A 275 -12.03 -12.82 -17.63
C ALA A 275 -13.56 -12.93 -17.62
N ASN A 276 -14.28 -11.89 -18.05
CA ASN A 276 -15.75 -11.92 -18.14
C ASN A 276 -16.27 -12.85 -19.27
N GLU A 277 -15.50 -13.03 -20.34
CA GLU A 277 -15.86 -13.95 -21.45
C GLU A 277 -15.65 -15.42 -21.05
N ASN A 278 -14.74 -15.73 -20.14
CA ASN A 278 -14.31 -17.09 -19.83
C ASN A 278 -14.66 -17.56 -18.42
N PHE A 279 -14.85 -16.63 -17.47
CA PHE A 279 -15.10 -16.84 -16.05
C PHE A 279 -16.04 -15.76 -15.51
N GLU A 280 -16.05 -15.58 -14.21
CA GLU A 280 -16.72 -14.49 -13.51
C GLU A 280 -15.70 -13.75 -12.65
N ILE A 281 -15.66 -12.40 -12.74
CA ILE A 281 -14.83 -11.57 -11.86
C ILE A 281 -15.46 -11.54 -10.47
N PHE A 282 -14.64 -11.71 -9.44
CA PHE A 282 -15.07 -11.66 -8.05
C PHE A 282 -15.36 -10.21 -7.63
N GLY A 283 -16.40 -10.04 -6.83
CA GLY A 283 -16.76 -8.78 -6.17
C GLY A 283 -17.63 -7.84 -7.00
N ASN A 284 -17.90 -6.67 -6.41
CA ASN A 284 -18.77 -5.65 -6.98
C ASN A 284 -18.09 -4.97 -8.17
N LYS A 285 -18.73 -5.06 -9.34
CA LYS A 285 -18.18 -4.58 -10.62
C LYS A 285 -17.93 -3.07 -10.66
N LYS A 286 -18.61 -2.29 -9.79
CA LYS A 286 -18.41 -0.83 -9.68
C LYS A 286 -17.05 -0.46 -9.07
N TYR A 287 -16.48 -1.36 -8.26
CA TYR A 287 -15.31 -1.06 -7.44
C TYR A 287 -14.11 -1.98 -7.74
N LEU A 288 -14.01 -2.47 -8.97
CA LEU A 288 -12.90 -3.34 -9.36
C LEU A 288 -11.57 -2.59 -9.44
N SER A 289 -10.56 -3.17 -8.83
CA SER A 289 -9.19 -2.65 -8.84
C SER A 289 -8.60 -2.47 -10.24
N PRO A 290 -7.86 -1.38 -10.53
CA PRO A 290 -7.12 -1.21 -11.78
C PRO A 290 -5.77 -1.95 -11.79
N THR A 291 -5.31 -2.51 -10.67
CA THR A 291 -3.99 -3.13 -10.56
C THR A 291 -4.03 -4.64 -10.37
N ILE A 292 -5.16 -5.20 -9.97
CA ILE A 292 -5.37 -6.63 -9.70
C ILE A 292 -6.77 -7.03 -10.14
N THR A 293 -6.89 -8.18 -10.78
CA THR A 293 -8.18 -8.81 -11.02
C THR A 293 -8.26 -10.14 -10.28
N CYS A 294 -9.27 -10.29 -9.43
CA CYS A 294 -9.63 -11.54 -8.77
C CYS A 294 -10.75 -12.22 -9.57
N VAL A 295 -10.53 -13.45 -9.99
CA VAL A 295 -11.43 -14.21 -10.87
C VAL A 295 -11.96 -15.41 -10.12
N LYS A 296 -13.27 -15.66 -10.15
CA LYS A 296 -13.90 -16.85 -9.58
C LYS A 296 -13.51 -18.09 -10.39
N ASN A 297 -13.13 -19.15 -9.71
CA ASN A 297 -12.81 -20.42 -10.33
C ASN A 297 -14.09 -21.21 -10.68
N THR A 298 -14.91 -20.66 -11.58
CA THR A 298 -16.21 -21.23 -11.96
C THR A 298 -16.11 -22.57 -12.70
N LYS A 299 -14.91 -22.92 -13.16
CA LYS A 299 -14.64 -24.18 -13.88
C LYS A 299 -14.04 -25.26 -12.99
N ASN A 300 -13.92 -25.01 -11.68
CA ASN A 300 -13.30 -25.91 -10.70
C ASN A 300 -11.92 -26.42 -11.12
N LEU A 301 -11.09 -25.52 -11.71
CA LEU A 301 -9.75 -25.87 -12.13
C LEU A 301 -8.89 -26.18 -10.89
N GLU A 302 -8.06 -27.23 -11.00
CA GLU A 302 -7.01 -27.49 -10.01
C GLU A 302 -5.90 -26.46 -10.20
N PHE A 303 -5.87 -25.45 -9.33
CA PHE A 303 -4.99 -24.29 -9.49
C PHE A 303 -3.51 -24.68 -9.63
N ASP A 304 -3.04 -25.69 -8.89
CA ASP A 304 -1.64 -26.13 -8.94
C ASP A 304 -1.25 -26.67 -10.34
N LYS A 305 -2.16 -27.41 -11.01
CA LYS A 305 -1.95 -27.85 -12.38
C LYS A 305 -1.91 -26.66 -13.35
N VAL A 306 -2.84 -25.74 -13.21
CA VAL A 306 -2.90 -24.51 -14.03
C VAL A 306 -1.63 -23.69 -13.82
N SER A 307 -1.20 -23.47 -12.56
CA SER A 307 0.01 -22.74 -12.24
C SER A 307 1.25 -23.38 -12.86
N GLN A 308 1.35 -24.72 -12.83
CA GLN A 308 2.47 -25.45 -13.46
C GLN A 308 2.50 -25.24 -14.97
N GLU A 309 1.35 -25.26 -15.65
CA GLU A 309 1.27 -24.99 -17.09
C GLU A 309 1.68 -23.55 -17.44
N PHE A 310 1.30 -22.56 -16.60
CA PHE A 310 1.77 -21.20 -16.76
C PHE A 310 3.30 -21.10 -16.55
N MET A 311 3.84 -21.77 -15.52
CA MET A 311 5.29 -21.80 -15.26
C MET A 311 6.05 -22.40 -16.43
N ASN A 312 5.57 -23.50 -17.03
CA ASN A 312 6.16 -24.12 -18.20
C ASN A 312 6.21 -23.17 -19.41
N LYS A 313 5.29 -22.20 -19.48
CA LYS A 313 5.25 -21.14 -20.50
C LYS A 313 5.98 -19.85 -20.10
N GLY A 314 6.64 -19.84 -18.94
CA GLY A 314 7.44 -18.71 -18.47
C GLY A 314 6.63 -17.60 -17.74
N PHE A 315 5.43 -17.93 -17.22
CA PHE A 315 4.56 -17.00 -16.51
C PHE A 315 4.23 -17.49 -15.10
N LEU A 316 3.93 -16.56 -14.18
CA LEU A 316 3.37 -16.85 -12.86
C LEU A 316 2.09 -16.06 -12.62
N ILE A 317 1.06 -16.75 -12.11
CA ILE A 317 -0.19 -16.19 -11.58
C ILE A 317 -0.40 -16.65 -10.14
N SER A 318 -1.32 -16.02 -9.39
CA SER A 318 -1.58 -16.36 -7.99
C SER A 318 -2.89 -17.10 -7.78
N ASN A 319 -2.89 -18.06 -6.87
CA ASN A 319 -4.11 -18.58 -6.26
C ASN A 319 -4.91 -17.46 -5.56
N GLY A 320 -6.16 -17.71 -5.22
CA GLY A 320 -6.90 -16.90 -4.25
C GLY A 320 -6.11 -16.77 -2.94
N TYR A 321 -6.46 -15.80 -2.11
CA TYR A 321 -5.75 -15.53 -0.86
C TYR A 321 -6.70 -15.66 0.34
N GLY A 322 -6.18 -16.18 1.46
CA GLY A 322 -6.98 -16.38 2.66
C GLY A 322 -8.20 -17.27 2.39
N LYS A 323 -9.38 -16.84 2.77
CA LYS A 323 -10.66 -17.57 2.58
C LYS A 323 -11.10 -17.77 1.12
N LEU A 324 -10.45 -17.07 0.18
CA LEU A 324 -10.67 -17.19 -1.27
C LEU A 324 -9.72 -18.21 -1.95
N ALA A 325 -8.79 -18.81 -1.22
CA ALA A 325 -7.89 -19.84 -1.75
C ALA A 325 -8.68 -21.02 -2.34
N GLY A 326 -8.29 -21.46 -3.54
CA GLY A 326 -8.97 -22.50 -4.31
C GLY A 326 -10.30 -22.08 -4.95
N LYS A 327 -10.96 -21.03 -4.44
CA LYS A 327 -12.24 -20.51 -4.98
C LYS A 327 -12.02 -19.47 -6.08
N THR A 328 -10.90 -18.80 -6.05
CA THR A 328 -10.52 -17.75 -7.00
C THR A 328 -9.07 -17.91 -7.42
N PHE A 329 -8.68 -17.18 -8.45
CA PHE A 329 -7.28 -16.91 -8.78
C PHE A 329 -7.11 -15.41 -9.07
N ARG A 330 -5.87 -14.92 -8.96
CA ARG A 330 -5.58 -13.50 -9.10
C ARG A 330 -4.52 -13.26 -10.15
N VAL A 331 -4.74 -12.21 -10.94
CA VAL A 331 -3.79 -11.72 -11.92
C VAL A 331 -3.46 -10.27 -11.60
N GLY A 332 -2.18 -10.01 -11.30
CA GLY A 332 -1.67 -8.65 -11.15
C GLY A 332 -1.30 -8.08 -12.51
N HIS A 333 -1.65 -6.83 -12.71
CA HIS A 333 -1.26 -6.02 -13.86
C HIS A 333 -0.61 -4.71 -13.40
N MET A 334 0.35 -4.89 -12.44
CA MET A 334 1.19 -3.85 -11.82
C MET A 334 2.50 -3.64 -12.58
#